data_6211e6a464d439aa1a5bf6d8298b227c
#
_entry.id   6211e6a464d439aa1a5bf6d8298b227c
#
_cell.length_a   1.000
_cell.length_b   1.000
_cell.length_c   1.000
_cell.angle_alpha   90.00
_cell.angle_beta   90.00
_cell.angle_gamma   90.00
#
_symmetry.space_group_name_H-M   'P 1'
#
loop_
_entity.id
_entity.type
_entity.pdbx_description
1 polymer ?
#
loop_
_entity_poly.entity_id
_entity_poly.type
_entity_poly.pdbx_seq_one_letter_code
_entity_poly.pdbx_strand_id
1 'polypeptide(L)'
;AGALAFMLLRLQALPAFLPMAGGFLLLGPFLAAGLYEASRRAARGQPARLGDIVGAWLSARGQLGFFAIILLLAYLIWLQIAFLLLMLFVGSQGIPPPAAFMQELLFTPRGLGLLVSGTAIGAILASIVFAMSAVAIPLLMARNIDAVTAARVSVAAVTLNLKPMALWAALIAVIMAAGFATLLVGLVVAFPLIGHA
;
A
#
# COMPACT_ATOMS: atom_id res chain seq x y z
N ALA A 1 -11.98 -2.48 -9.32
CA ALA A 1 -12.17 -2.61 -7.85
C ALA A 1 -13.41 -3.47 -7.53
N GLY A 2 -14.63 -3.09 -7.92
CA GLY A 2 -15.85 -3.87 -7.63
C GLY A 2 -15.85 -5.29 -8.21
N ALA A 3 -15.32 -5.50 -9.41
CA ALA A 3 -15.17 -6.83 -10.00
C ALA A 3 -14.24 -7.74 -9.18
N LEU A 4 -13.14 -7.20 -8.64
CA LEU A 4 -12.22 -7.94 -7.78
C LEU A 4 -12.89 -8.34 -6.46
N ALA A 5 -13.60 -7.41 -5.83
CA ALA A 5 -14.36 -7.69 -4.60
C ALA A 5 -15.44 -8.76 -4.83
N PHE A 6 -16.18 -8.65 -5.95
CA PHE A 6 -17.18 -9.66 -6.35
C PHE A 6 -16.53 -11.02 -6.61
N MET A 7 -15.38 -11.05 -7.28
CA MET A 7 -14.62 -12.27 -7.54
C MET A 7 -14.13 -12.92 -6.23
N LEU A 8 -13.61 -12.13 -5.29
CA LEU A 8 -13.16 -12.62 -3.98
C LEU A 8 -14.32 -13.22 -3.16
N LEU A 9 -15.51 -12.59 -3.22
CA LEU A 9 -16.71 -13.11 -2.59
C LEU A 9 -17.15 -14.44 -3.23
N ARG A 10 -17.13 -14.53 -4.56
CA ARG A 10 -17.49 -15.75 -5.30
C ARG A 10 -16.51 -16.89 -5.06
N LEU A 11 -15.21 -16.60 -4.93
CA LEU A 11 -14.17 -17.59 -4.68
C LEU A 11 -14.03 -17.96 -3.20
N GLN A 12 -14.89 -17.45 -2.32
CA GLN A 12 -14.78 -17.64 -0.86
C GLN A 12 -13.42 -17.21 -0.27
N ALA A 13 -12.75 -16.26 -0.91
CA ALA A 13 -11.40 -15.81 -0.60
C ALA A 13 -11.36 -14.59 0.34
N LEU A 14 -12.40 -14.38 1.14
CA LEU A 14 -12.48 -13.28 2.12
C LEU A 14 -11.26 -13.20 3.06
N PRO A 15 -10.68 -14.30 3.56
CA PRO A 15 -9.47 -14.24 4.38
C PRO A 15 -8.25 -13.68 3.64
N ALA A 16 -8.19 -13.80 2.32
CA ALA A 16 -7.12 -13.23 1.51
C ALA A 16 -7.28 -11.70 1.30
N PHE A 17 -8.47 -11.15 1.54
CA PHE A 17 -8.74 -9.72 1.32
C PHE A 17 -7.88 -8.81 2.21
N LEU A 18 -7.73 -9.13 3.50
CA LEU A 18 -6.92 -8.35 4.44
C LEU A 18 -5.43 -8.31 4.06
N PRO A 19 -4.76 -9.47 3.79
CA PRO A 19 -3.39 -9.47 3.28
C PRO A 19 -3.24 -8.71 1.96
N MET A 20 -4.19 -8.84 1.03
CA MET A 20 -4.16 -8.13 -0.26
C MET A 20 -4.34 -6.63 -0.08
N ALA A 21 -5.22 -6.19 0.81
CA ALA A 21 -5.39 -4.77 1.14
C ALA A 21 -4.12 -4.19 1.75
N GLY A 22 -3.48 -4.89 2.70
CA GLY A 22 -2.18 -4.51 3.25
C GLY A 22 -1.09 -4.44 2.18
N GLY A 23 -1.06 -5.40 1.27
CA GLY A 23 -0.14 -5.41 0.15
C GLY A 23 -0.33 -4.24 -0.82
N PHE A 24 -1.57 -3.87 -1.09
CA PHE A 24 -1.85 -2.69 -1.90
C PHE A 24 -1.27 -1.41 -1.27
N LEU A 25 -1.36 -1.27 0.06
CA LEU A 25 -0.74 -0.14 0.77
C LEU A 25 0.78 -0.13 0.63
N LEU A 26 1.43 -1.28 0.65
CA LEU A 26 2.88 -1.40 0.47
C LEU A 26 3.33 -1.07 -0.96
N LEU A 27 2.55 -1.46 -1.97
CA LEU A 27 2.82 -1.17 -3.38
C LEU A 27 2.30 0.22 -3.81
N GLY A 28 1.46 0.84 -2.98
CA GLY A 28 0.81 2.13 -3.24
C GLY A 28 1.77 3.21 -3.75
N PRO A 29 2.92 3.45 -3.10
CA PRO A 29 3.89 4.46 -3.54
C PRO A 29 4.36 4.26 -4.99
N PHE A 30 4.60 3.01 -5.40
CA PHE A 30 4.99 2.69 -6.78
C PHE A 30 3.83 2.92 -7.76
N LEU A 31 2.63 2.49 -7.39
CA LEU A 31 1.44 2.71 -8.22
C LEU A 31 1.09 4.20 -8.35
N ALA A 32 1.40 5.00 -7.33
CA ALA A 32 1.19 6.45 -7.34
C ALA A 32 2.21 7.19 -8.23
N ALA A 33 3.32 6.58 -8.65
CA ALA A 33 4.34 7.25 -9.45
C ALA A 33 3.78 7.90 -10.73
N GLY A 34 2.82 7.24 -11.40
CA GLY A 34 2.12 7.81 -12.54
C GLY A 34 1.30 9.07 -12.20
N LEU A 35 0.72 9.12 -11.02
CA LEU A 35 -0.05 10.28 -10.54
C LEU A 35 0.87 11.46 -10.21
N TYR A 36 2.08 11.21 -9.69
CA TYR A 36 3.08 12.26 -9.46
C TYR A 36 3.48 12.95 -10.76
N GLU A 37 3.65 12.20 -11.86
CA GLU A 37 3.93 12.81 -13.17
C GLU A 37 2.73 13.63 -13.66
N ALA A 38 1.51 13.13 -13.51
CA ALA A 38 0.30 13.85 -13.87
C ALA A 38 0.19 15.16 -13.08
N SER A 39 0.41 15.14 -11.75
CA SER A 39 0.42 16.31 -10.88
C SER A 39 1.50 17.32 -11.28
N ARG A 40 2.70 16.85 -11.56
CA ARG A 40 3.83 17.70 -11.99
C ARG A 40 3.52 18.44 -13.28
N ARG A 41 2.88 17.79 -14.25
CA ARG A 41 2.44 18.40 -15.51
C ARG A 41 1.33 19.39 -15.29
N ALA A 42 0.33 19.04 -14.49
CA ALA A 42 -0.76 19.94 -14.14
C ALA A 42 -0.25 21.23 -13.49
N ALA A 43 0.71 21.15 -12.57
CA ALA A 43 1.35 22.30 -11.95
C ALA A 43 2.11 23.21 -12.94
N ARG A 44 2.50 22.67 -14.11
CA ARG A 44 3.15 23.43 -15.19
C ARG A 44 2.17 23.89 -16.28
N GLY A 45 0.86 23.70 -16.09
CA GLY A 45 -0.16 24.00 -17.10
C GLY A 45 -0.12 23.11 -18.34
N GLN A 46 0.54 21.93 -18.27
CA GLN A 46 0.68 21.01 -19.38
C GLN A 46 -0.39 19.91 -19.30
N PRO A 47 -0.96 19.46 -20.43
CA PRO A 47 -1.90 18.37 -20.43
C PRO A 47 -1.24 17.06 -20.01
N ALA A 48 -1.84 16.33 -19.08
CA ALA A 48 -1.41 15.00 -18.65
C ALA A 48 -1.99 13.94 -19.60
N ARG A 49 -1.25 13.53 -20.63
CA ARG A 49 -1.65 12.44 -21.52
C ARG A 49 -1.14 11.10 -20.96
N LEU A 50 -1.90 10.03 -21.14
CA LEU A 50 -1.50 8.69 -20.68
C LEU A 50 -0.14 8.26 -21.25
N GLY A 51 0.14 8.56 -22.50
CA GLY A 51 1.44 8.27 -23.13
C GLY A 51 2.61 8.95 -22.44
N ASP A 52 2.42 10.16 -21.94
CA ASP A 52 3.46 10.94 -21.24
C ASP A 52 3.74 10.35 -19.85
N ILE A 53 2.67 9.92 -19.16
CA ILE A 53 2.76 9.27 -17.83
C ILE A 53 3.52 7.94 -17.97
N VAL A 54 3.16 7.13 -18.95
CA VAL A 54 3.85 5.85 -19.25
C VAL A 54 5.28 6.11 -19.71
N GLY A 55 5.50 7.14 -20.53
CA GLY A 55 6.85 7.55 -20.98
C GLY A 55 7.76 7.94 -19.83
N ALA A 56 7.26 8.70 -18.85
CA ALA A 56 8.01 9.05 -17.64
C ALA A 56 8.35 7.82 -16.79
N TRP A 57 7.44 6.89 -16.68
CA TRP A 57 7.68 5.58 -16.04
C TRP A 57 8.77 4.78 -16.73
N LEU A 58 8.71 4.71 -18.04
CA LEU A 58 9.68 3.98 -18.86
C LEU A 58 11.07 4.64 -18.85
N SER A 59 11.15 5.97 -18.80
CA SER A 59 12.43 6.68 -18.71
C SER A 59 13.15 6.48 -17.37
N ALA A 60 12.40 6.39 -16.28
CA ALA A 60 12.92 6.14 -14.93
C ALA A 60 12.99 4.62 -14.59
N ARG A 61 12.69 3.73 -15.53
CA ARG A 61 12.48 2.29 -15.33
C ARG A 61 13.62 1.56 -14.59
N GLY A 62 14.87 1.97 -14.74
CA GLY A 62 16.01 1.32 -14.07
C GLY A 62 15.91 1.46 -12.55
N GLN A 63 15.87 2.68 -12.05
CA GLN A 63 15.87 2.97 -10.62
C GLN A 63 14.48 2.76 -9.98
N LEU A 64 13.41 3.13 -10.67
CA LEU A 64 12.05 2.82 -10.25
C LEU A 64 11.77 1.31 -10.25
N GLY A 65 12.28 0.58 -11.24
CA GLY A 65 12.16 -0.87 -11.31
C GLY A 65 12.87 -1.56 -10.16
N PHE A 66 14.07 -1.12 -9.80
CA PHE A 66 14.79 -1.61 -8.62
C PHE A 66 13.99 -1.32 -7.33
N PHE A 67 13.46 -0.11 -7.19
CA PHE A 67 12.63 0.26 -6.06
C PHE A 67 11.33 -0.58 -5.98
N ALA A 68 10.71 -0.85 -7.14
CA ALA A 68 9.54 -1.72 -7.22
C ALA A 68 9.82 -3.15 -6.77
N ILE A 69 11.02 -3.68 -7.06
CA ILE A 69 11.44 -5.00 -6.56
C ILE A 69 11.53 -4.99 -5.03
N ILE A 70 12.09 -3.94 -4.43
CA ILE A 70 12.15 -3.80 -2.96
C ILE A 70 10.74 -3.79 -2.35
N LEU A 71 9.82 -3.03 -2.93
CA LEU A 71 8.42 -2.98 -2.48
C LEU A 71 7.71 -4.33 -2.67
N LEU A 72 7.98 -5.01 -3.78
CA LEU A 72 7.46 -6.36 -4.03
C LEU A 72 7.98 -7.36 -3.00
N LEU A 73 9.27 -7.32 -2.66
CA LEU A 73 9.83 -8.17 -1.60
C LEU A 73 9.19 -7.87 -0.24
N ALA A 74 9.00 -6.60 0.10
CA ALA A 74 8.28 -6.21 1.31
C ALA A 74 6.84 -6.75 1.33
N TYR A 75 6.16 -6.72 0.18
CA TYR A 75 4.83 -7.32 0.04
C TYR A 75 4.85 -8.84 0.22
N LEU A 76 5.80 -9.54 -0.39
CA LEU A 76 5.93 -10.99 -0.22
C LEU A 76 6.23 -11.38 1.23
N ILE A 77 7.08 -10.61 1.92
CA ILE A 77 7.35 -10.77 3.35
C ILE A 77 6.05 -10.58 4.15
N TRP A 78 5.28 -9.53 3.83
CA TRP A 78 3.98 -9.30 4.45
C TRP A 78 3.02 -10.47 4.24
N LEU A 79 2.90 -10.99 3.02
CA LEU A 79 2.05 -12.14 2.73
C LEU A 79 2.46 -13.36 3.55
N GLN A 80 3.77 -13.62 3.66
CA GLN A 80 4.29 -14.74 4.45
C GLN A 80 3.96 -14.58 5.93
N ILE A 81 4.15 -13.38 6.49
CA ILE A 81 3.80 -13.08 7.88
C ILE A 81 2.29 -13.22 8.11
N ALA A 82 1.47 -12.67 7.22
CA ALA A 82 0.01 -12.75 7.31
C ALA A 82 -0.47 -14.22 7.26
N PHE A 83 0.14 -15.04 6.41
CA PHE A 83 -0.15 -16.47 6.34
C PHE A 83 0.27 -17.21 7.63
N LEU A 84 1.46 -16.92 8.17
CA LEU A 84 1.92 -17.49 9.43
C LEU A 84 1.02 -17.10 10.60
N LEU A 85 0.61 -15.85 10.68
CA LEU A 85 -0.34 -15.39 11.69
C LEU A 85 -1.70 -16.10 11.56
N LEU A 86 -2.20 -16.22 10.33
CA LEU A 86 -3.44 -16.94 10.08
C LEU A 86 -3.33 -18.40 10.58
N MET A 87 -2.24 -19.09 10.24
CA MET A 87 -2.02 -20.46 10.70
C MET A 87 -1.84 -20.55 12.22
N LEU A 88 -1.20 -19.58 12.85
CA LEU A 88 -0.99 -19.53 14.30
C LEU A 88 -2.33 -19.39 15.06
N PHE A 89 -3.21 -18.50 14.60
CA PHE A 89 -4.46 -18.18 15.31
C PHE A 89 -5.63 -19.07 14.89
N VAL A 90 -5.72 -19.47 13.63
CA VAL A 90 -6.81 -20.32 13.11
C VAL A 90 -6.44 -21.81 13.24
N GLY A 91 -5.18 -22.14 13.02
CA GLY A 91 -4.60 -23.47 13.33
C GLY A 91 -5.33 -24.64 12.67
N SER A 92 -5.44 -25.72 13.45
CA SER A 92 -6.02 -27.00 13.00
C SER A 92 -7.55 -27.01 12.83
N GLN A 93 -8.24 -25.95 13.20
CA GLN A 93 -9.71 -25.88 13.08
C GLN A 93 -10.18 -25.52 11.67
N GLY A 94 -9.25 -25.15 10.78
CA GLY A 94 -9.57 -24.73 9.42
C GLY A 94 -10.07 -23.28 9.34
N ILE A 95 -10.04 -22.73 8.13
CA ILE A 95 -10.52 -21.36 7.87
C ILE A 95 -12.05 -21.39 7.90
N PRO A 96 -12.72 -20.56 8.73
CA PRO A 96 -14.17 -20.50 8.79
C PRO A 96 -14.79 -20.11 7.44
N PRO A 97 -16.04 -20.52 7.18
CA PRO A 97 -16.77 -20.06 6.00
C PRO A 97 -16.81 -18.52 5.98
N PRO A 98 -16.84 -17.89 4.78
CA PRO A 98 -16.80 -16.44 4.64
C PRO A 98 -17.84 -15.70 5.48
N ALA A 99 -19.04 -16.24 5.63
CA ALA A 99 -20.11 -15.66 6.43
C ALA A 99 -19.77 -15.62 7.95
N ALA A 100 -19.04 -16.62 8.44
CA ALA A 100 -18.63 -16.72 9.84
C ALA A 100 -17.28 -16.04 10.11
N PHE A 101 -16.45 -15.86 9.10
CA PHE A 101 -15.09 -15.34 9.24
C PHE A 101 -15.04 -13.96 9.90
N MET A 102 -15.89 -13.02 9.49
CA MET A 102 -15.94 -11.68 10.07
C MET A 102 -16.43 -11.70 11.54
N GLN A 103 -17.40 -12.56 11.83
CA GLN A 103 -17.87 -12.74 13.20
C GLN A 103 -16.77 -13.33 14.09
N GLU A 104 -16.07 -14.34 13.61
CA GLU A 104 -14.98 -14.97 14.35
C GLU A 104 -13.82 -13.99 14.55
N LEU A 105 -13.44 -13.24 13.49
CA LEU A 105 -12.37 -12.24 13.54
C LEU A 105 -12.63 -11.13 14.57
N LEU A 106 -13.86 -10.63 14.67
CA LEU A 106 -14.18 -9.46 15.49
C LEU A 106 -14.66 -9.82 16.91
N PHE A 107 -15.23 -11.00 17.11
CA PHE A 107 -15.93 -11.35 18.36
C PHE A 107 -15.33 -12.55 19.10
N THR A 108 -14.21 -13.12 18.62
CA THR A 108 -13.52 -14.18 19.36
C THR A 108 -12.14 -13.71 19.85
N PRO A 109 -11.62 -14.24 20.97
CA PRO A 109 -10.28 -13.92 21.45
C PRO A 109 -9.19 -14.25 20.42
N ARG A 110 -9.35 -15.33 19.65
CA ARG A 110 -8.41 -15.74 18.59
C ARG A 110 -8.45 -14.77 17.42
N GLY A 111 -9.63 -14.41 16.97
CA GLY A 111 -9.81 -13.44 15.88
C GLY A 111 -9.26 -12.05 16.25
N LEU A 112 -9.54 -11.59 17.47
CA LEU A 112 -8.97 -10.35 17.99
C LEU A 112 -7.44 -10.42 18.10
N GLY A 113 -6.89 -11.55 18.55
CA GLY A 113 -5.45 -11.77 18.56
C GLY A 113 -4.82 -11.67 17.15
N LEU A 114 -5.46 -12.32 16.17
CA LEU A 114 -5.04 -12.21 14.76
C LEU A 114 -5.13 -10.77 14.25
N LEU A 115 -6.24 -10.08 14.51
CA LEU A 115 -6.45 -8.70 14.06
C LEU A 115 -5.43 -7.75 14.68
N VAL A 116 -5.23 -7.82 15.99
CA VAL A 116 -4.29 -6.94 16.72
C VAL A 116 -2.84 -7.20 16.29
N SER A 117 -2.41 -8.47 16.27
CA SER A 117 -1.03 -8.81 15.88
C SER A 117 -0.76 -8.49 14.41
N GLY A 118 -1.71 -8.81 13.53
CA GLY A 118 -1.62 -8.49 12.10
C GLY A 118 -1.56 -6.98 11.86
N THR A 119 -2.43 -6.21 12.52
CA THR A 119 -2.41 -4.75 12.40
C THR A 119 -1.11 -4.16 12.95
N ALA A 120 -0.62 -4.62 14.10
CA ALA A 120 0.62 -4.12 14.69
C ALA A 120 1.84 -4.39 13.79
N ILE A 121 2.01 -5.63 13.33
CA ILE A 121 3.12 -6.01 12.46
C ILE A 121 3.00 -5.31 11.10
N GLY A 122 1.79 -5.25 10.54
CA GLY A 122 1.51 -4.54 9.30
C GLY A 122 1.82 -3.06 9.39
N ALA A 123 1.47 -2.41 10.51
CA ALA A 123 1.77 -0.99 10.74
C ALA A 123 3.27 -0.73 10.84
N ILE A 124 4.05 -1.62 11.48
CA ILE A 124 5.51 -1.52 11.52
C ILE A 124 6.08 -1.61 10.11
N LEU A 125 5.70 -2.63 9.33
CA LEU A 125 6.17 -2.81 7.97
C LEU A 125 5.76 -1.64 7.06
N ALA A 126 4.51 -1.18 7.16
CA ALA A 126 4.02 -0.02 6.43
C ALA A 126 4.79 1.26 6.79
N SER A 127 5.16 1.45 8.06
CA SER A 127 5.97 2.59 8.50
C SER A 127 7.38 2.56 7.90
N ILE A 128 8.01 1.39 7.81
CA ILE A 128 9.31 1.20 7.16
C ILE A 128 9.21 1.53 5.66
N VAL A 129 8.21 0.94 4.98
CA VAL A 129 7.98 1.19 3.56
C VAL A 129 7.67 2.66 3.30
N PHE A 130 6.83 3.29 4.12
CA PHE A 130 6.54 4.72 4.03
C PHE A 130 7.81 5.56 4.18
N ALA A 131 8.63 5.31 5.21
CA ALA A 131 9.86 6.06 5.42
C ALA A 131 10.83 5.94 4.23
N MET A 132 10.91 4.76 3.61
CA MET A 132 11.76 4.54 2.45
C MET A 132 11.21 5.16 1.15
N SER A 133 9.90 5.27 0.98
CA SER A 133 9.26 5.57 -0.30
C SER A 133 8.62 6.95 -0.40
N ALA A 134 8.23 7.59 0.71
CA ALA A 134 7.42 8.81 0.73
C ALA A 134 8.03 9.96 -0.11
N VAL A 135 9.35 10.13 -0.06
CA VAL A 135 10.07 11.14 -0.83
C VAL A 135 10.88 10.51 -1.98
N ALA A 136 11.27 9.22 -1.85
CA ALA A 136 12.15 8.56 -2.80
C ALA A 136 11.52 8.47 -4.21
N ILE A 137 10.26 8.10 -4.33
CA ILE A 137 9.61 7.90 -5.62
C ILE A 137 9.44 9.22 -6.38
N PRO A 138 8.89 10.31 -5.79
CA PRO A 138 8.89 11.61 -6.44
C PRO A 138 10.29 12.09 -6.83
N LEU A 139 11.29 11.83 -5.98
CA LEU A 139 12.67 12.24 -6.20
C LEU A 139 13.31 11.50 -7.38
N LEU A 140 13.09 10.18 -7.50
CA LEU A 140 13.55 9.37 -8.63
C LEU A 140 12.92 9.79 -9.97
N MET A 141 11.68 10.29 -9.92
CA MET A 141 11.02 10.84 -11.12
C MET A 141 11.49 12.24 -11.49
N ALA A 142 11.96 13.03 -10.51
CA ALA A 142 12.38 14.41 -10.71
C ALA A 142 13.88 14.56 -11.00
N ARG A 143 14.71 13.63 -10.53
CA ARG A 143 16.18 13.71 -10.60
C ARG A 143 16.78 12.39 -11.04
N ASN A 144 17.92 12.48 -11.73
CA ASN A 144 18.70 11.30 -12.12
C ASN A 144 19.64 10.90 -10.98
N ILE A 145 19.11 10.21 -9.98
CA ILE A 145 19.84 9.66 -8.84
C ILE A 145 19.54 8.16 -8.71
N ASP A 146 20.37 7.44 -7.96
CA ASP A 146 20.15 6.02 -7.70
C ASP A 146 19.10 5.80 -6.60
N ALA A 147 18.48 4.61 -6.62
CA ALA A 147 17.38 4.25 -5.72
C ALA A 147 17.81 4.20 -4.24
N VAL A 148 19.07 3.82 -3.95
CA VAL A 148 19.58 3.74 -2.58
C VAL A 148 19.73 5.14 -2.00
N THR A 149 20.32 6.07 -2.77
CA THR A 149 20.42 7.48 -2.39
C THR A 149 19.03 8.09 -2.19
N ALA A 150 18.07 7.82 -3.09
CA ALA A 150 16.69 8.29 -2.96
C ALA A 150 16.04 7.76 -1.66
N ALA A 151 16.19 6.48 -1.35
CA ALA A 151 15.67 5.88 -0.12
C ALA A 151 16.29 6.51 1.14
N ARG A 152 17.63 6.73 1.15
CA ARG A 152 18.31 7.39 2.26
C ARG A 152 17.80 8.82 2.49
N VAL A 153 17.61 9.58 1.43
CA VAL A 153 17.05 10.94 1.50
C VAL A 153 15.61 10.88 2.05
N SER A 154 14.81 9.91 1.61
CA SER A 154 13.45 9.73 2.10
C SER A 154 13.41 9.40 3.60
N VAL A 155 14.22 8.45 4.06
CA VAL A 155 14.33 8.12 5.49
C VAL A 155 14.78 9.33 6.30
N ALA A 156 15.80 10.07 5.84
CA ALA A 156 16.25 11.27 6.50
C ALA A 156 15.15 12.34 6.57
N ALA A 157 14.41 12.56 5.47
CA ALA A 157 13.31 13.52 5.46
C ALA A 157 12.21 13.14 6.46
N VAL A 158 11.84 11.85 6.54
CA VAL A 158 10.83 11.36 7.50
C VAL A 158 11.32 11.48 8.94
N THR A 159 12.55 11.05 9.23
CA THR A 159 13.09 11.07 10.60
C THR A 159 13.35 12.46 11.14
N LEU A 160 13.74 13.41 10.28
CA LEU A 160 13.92 14.82 10.66
C LEU A 160 12.59 15.56 10.80
N ASN A 161 11.50 15.05 10.23
CA ASN A 161 10.18 15.68 10.22
C ASN A 161 9.07 14.74 10.73
N LEU A 162 9.33 14.04 11.84
CA LEU A 162 8.44 12.97 12.33
C LEU A 162 6.98 13.41 12.49
N LYS A 163 6.72 14.59 13.08
CA LYS A 163 5.34 15.03 13.34
C LYS A 163 4.53 15.25 12.05
N PRO A 164 4.98 16.07 11.07
CA PRO A 164 4.22 16.24 9.82
C PRO A 164 4.17 14.95 9.00
N MET A 165 5.23 14.13 9.00
CA MET A 165 5.25 12.88 8.28
C MET A 165 4.35 11.81 8.90
N ALA A 166 4.26 11.74 10.23
CA ALA A 166 3.32 10.87 10.92
C ALA A 166 1.86 11.29 10.66
N LEU A 167 1.58 12.61 10.66
CA LEU A 167 0.26 13.12 10.28
C LEU A 167 -0.08 12.75 8.83
N TRP A 168 0.86 12.90 7.92
CA TRP A 168 0.68 12.53 6.51
C TRP A 168 0.41 11.03 6.34
N ALA A 169 1.20 10.18 7.00
CA ALA A 169 0.98 8.73 7.02
C ALA A 169 -0.39 8.35 7.60
N ALA A 170 -0.81 9.03 8.68
CA ALA A 170 -2.14 8.80 9.27
C ALA A 170 -3.27 9.21 8.32
N LEU A 171 -3.16 10.34 7.63
CA LEU A 171 -4.13 10.78 6.62
C LEU A 171 -4.23 9.76 5.46
N ILE A 172 -3.09 9.27 4.95
CA ILE A 172 -3.07 8.21 3.95
C ILE A 172 -3.81 6.97 4.48
N ALA A 173 -3.48 6.52 5.69
CA ALA A 173 -4.09 5.33 6.28
C ALA A 173 -5.61 5.48 6.44
N VAL A 174 -6.10 6.63 6.92
CA VAL A 174 -7.53 6.89 7.09
C VAL A 174 -8.26 6.94 5.75
N ILE A 175 -7.73 7.67 4.77
CA ILE A 175 -8.34 7.80 3.43
C ILE A 175 -8.36 6.44 2.73
N MET A 176 -7.27 5.66 2.83
CA MET A 176 -7.22 4.32 2.26
C MET A 176 -8.16 3.35 2.97
N ALA A 177 -8.24 3.40 4.30
CA ALA A 177 -9.19 2.58 5.07
C ALA A 177 -10.64 2.88 4.66
N ALA A 178 -11.01 4.15 4.48
CA ALA A 178 -12.31 4.55 3.96
C ALA A 178 -12.54 4.01 2.55
N GLY A 179 -11.52 4.05 1.68
CA GLY A 179 -11.57 3.46 0.34
C GLY A 179 -11.78 1.95 0.35
N PHE A 180 -11.15 1.22 1.26
CA PHE A 180 -11.35 -0.22 1.45
C PHE A 180 -12.73 -0.54 2.05
N ALA A 181 -13.22 0.26 2.99
CA ALA A 181 -14.52 0.06 3.62
C ALA A 181 -15.69 0.09 2.61
N THR A 182 -15.51 0.76 1.48
CA THR A 182 -16.46 0.78 0.36
C THR A 182 -16.22 -0.34 -0.65
N LEU A 183 -15.70 -1.48 -0.23
CA LEU A 183 -15.40 -2.65 -1.08
C LEU A 183 -14.53 -2.27 -2.30
N LEU A 184 -13.47 -1.50 -2.06
CA LEU A 184 -12.51 -1.02 -3.07
C LEU A 184 -13.08 0.03 -4.06
N VAL A 185 -14.38 0.31 -4.08
CA VAL A 185 -14.96 1.32 -4.98
C VAL A 185 -14.44 2.71 -4.63
N GLY A 186 -14.35 3.02 -3.34
CA GLY A 186 -13.81 4.31 -2.86
C GLY A 186 -12.33 4.53 -3.18
N LEU A 187 -11.56 3.48 -3.51
CA LEU A 187 -10.16 3.64 -3.95
C LEU A 187 -10.04 4.38 -5.28
N VAL A 188 -11.08 4.38 -6.11
CA VAL A 188 -11.12 5.15 -7.36
C VAL A 188 -10.97 6.65 -7.08
N VAL A 189 -11.44 7.11 -5.92
CA VAL A 189 -11.32 8.50 -5.46
C VAL A 189 -10.17 8.68 -4.49
N ALA A 190 -10.05 7.78 -3.49
CA ALA A 190 -9.04 7.86 -2.44
C ALA A 190 -7.61 7.82 -2.99
N PHE A 191 -7.33 6.94 -3.94
CA PHE A 191 -6.00 6.75 -4.48
C PHE A 191 -5.51 7.95 -5.32
N PRO A 192 -6.27 8.51 -6.28
CA PRO A 192 -5.90 9.75 -6.95
C PRO A 192 -5.76 10.94 -6.00
N LEU A 193 -6.63 11.06 -4.99
CA LEU A 193 -6.57 12.15 -4.01
C LEU A 193 -5.22 12.17 -3.29
N ILE A 194 -4.76 11.01 -2.79
CA ILE A 194 -3.47 10.86 -2.12
C ILE A 194 -2.30 11.07 -3.09
N GLY A 195 -2.42 10.58 -4.32
CA GLY A 195 -1.36 10.69 -5.32
C GLY A 195 -1.18 12.09 -5.90
N HIS A 196 -2.13 13.02 -5.66
CA HIS A 196 -2.04 14.43 -6.06
C HIS A 196 -1.62 15.37 -4.94
N ALA A 197 -1.74 14.93 -3.70
CA ALA A 197 -1.37 15.71 -2.52
C ALA A 197 0.12 15.64 -2.20
#